data_fa51ca7d995df3d23835b9c9025ca290
#
_entry.id   fa51ca7d995df3d23835b9c9025ca290
#
_cell.length_a   1.000
_cell.length_b   1.000
_cell.length_c   1.000
_cell.angle_alpha   90.00
_cell.angle_beta   90.00
_cell.angle_gamma   90.00
#
_symmetry.space_group_name_H-M   'P 1'
#
loop_
_entity.id
_entity.type
_entity.pdbx_description
1 polymer ?
#
loop_
_entity_poly.entity_id
_entity_poly.type
_entity_poly.pdbx_seq_one_letter_code
_entity_poly.pdbx_strand_id
1 'polypeptide(L)'
;RYQYALAVTDREVKMLFEDMVEGWFSDENVPYNEFIKALLFNDVDYMNEYINRVSQAIFSTFDTGKNPSETAANPERFYHGFVLGLIVKLEGKYRISSNRESGFGRYDVMLEPMDKNGNAYILEFKVFNPRKERKLEDTVLNALNQIQEKDYDRELLARGIDPGKIYHYGFA
;
A
#
# COMPACT_ATOMS: atom_id res chain seq x y z
N ARG A 1 15.59 -12.54 -24.43
CA ARG A 1 15.21 -11.32 -23.71
C ARG A 1 16.00 -11.32 -22.41
N TYR A 2 16.91 -10.38 -22.22
CA TYR A 2 17.71 -10.26 -21.00
C TYR A 2 16.86 -9.53 -19.96
N GLN A 3 16.77 -10.09 -18.74
CA GLN A 3 16.19 -9.41 -17.58
C GLN A 3 17.34 -8.79 -16.77
N TYR A 4 17.21 -7.52 -16.46
CA TYR A 4 18.16 -6.79 -15.61
C TYR A 4 17.48 -6.50 -14.27
N ALA A 5 18.16 -6.83 -13.17
CA ALA A 5 17.77 -6.38 -11.84
C ALA A 5 18.45 -5.01 -11.61
N LEU A 6 17.64 -3.98 -11.37
CA LEU A 6 18.14 -2.66 -11.00
C LEU A 6 18.08 -2.53 -9.48
N ALA A 7 19.19 -2.09 -8.90
CA ALA A 7 19.27 -1.77 -7.49
C ALA A 7 19.83 -0.36 -7.32
N VAL A 8 19.29 0.39 -6.37
CA VAL A 8 19.84 1.69 -5.97
C VAL A 8 21.15 1.43 -5.23
N THR A 9 22.26 1.92 -5.77
CA THR A 9 23.62 1.52 -5.36
C THR A 9 24.22 2.41 -4.29
N ASP A 10 23.71 3.63 -4.10
CA ASP A 10 24.20 4.54 -3.08
C ASP A 10 23.09 5.38 -2.43
N ARG A 11 23.46 6.00 -1.31
CA ARG A 11 22.54 6.78 -0.47
C ARG A 11 22.05 8.06 -1.17
N GLU A 12 22.89 8.69 -1.98
CA GLU A 12 22.56 9.94 -2.68
C GLU A 12 21.50 9.68 -3.75
N VAL A 13 21.67 8.58 -4.51
CA VAL A 13 20.69 8.15 -5.51
C VAL A 13 19.38 7.76 -4.84
N LYS A 14 19.42 7.06 -3.68
CA LYS A 14 18.22 6.75 -2.91
C LYS A 14 17.48 8.03 -2.50
N MET A 15 18.19 9.00 -1.92
CA MET A 15 17.60 10.29 -1.52
C MET A 15 17.02 11.05 -2.72
N LEU A 16 17.74 11.06 -3.84
CA LEU A 16 17.25 11.70 -5.07
C LEU A 16 15.95 11.06 -5.57
N PHE A 17 15.84 9.72 -5.52
CA PHE A 17 14.61 9.02 -5.88
C PHE A 17 13.49 9.30 -4.88
N GLU A 18 13.80 9.36 -3.58
CA GLU A 18 12.85 9.72 -2.54
C GLU A 18 12.31 11.14 -2.77
N ASP A 19 13.20 12.12 -3.00
CA ASP A 19 12.81 13.51 -3.31
C ASP A 19 12.02 13.61 -4.62
N MET A 20 12.37 12.83 -5.63
CA MET A 20 11.67 12.81 -6.91
C MET A 20 10.26 12.21 -6.76
N VAL A 21 10.11 11.11 -6.03
CA VAL A 21 8.80 10.50 -5.73
C VAL A 21 7.99 11.45 -4.87
N GLU A 22 8.60 12.09 -3.87
CA GLU A 22 7.94 13.13 -3.08
C GLU A 22 7.48 14.32 -3.97
N GLY A 23 8.31 14.73 -4.93
CA GLY A 23 7.98 15.78 -5.88
C GLY A 23 6.80 15.42 -6.80
N TRP A 24 6.64 14.15 -7.15
CA TRP A 24 5.48 13.70 -7.95
C TRP A 24 4.16 13.78 -7.18
N PHE A 25 4.22 13.68 -5.86
CA PHE A 25 3.06 13.73 -4.96
C PHE A 25 2.93 15.06 -4.21
N SER A 26 3.88 15.99 -4.39
CA SER A 26 3.85 17.33 -3.82
C SER A 26 3.09 18.31 -4.71
N ASP A 27 1.81 18.03 -4.97
CA ASP A 27 0.91 19.12 -5.32
C ASP A 27 0.72 19.96 -4.04
N GLU A 28 0.86 21.31 -4.14
CA GLU A 28 0.76 22.24 -2.99
C GLU A 28 -0.54 22.09 -2.20
N ASN A 29 -1.53 21.38 -2.75
CA ASN A 29 -2.84 21.11 -2.16
C ASN A 29 -3.00 19.72 -1.53
N VAL A 30 -2.00 18.82 -1.59
CA VAL A 30 -2.12 17.46 -1.05
C VAL A 30 -0.95 17.17 -0.11
N PRO A 31 -1.10 17.40 1.22
CA PRO A 31 -0.06 17.11 2.20
C PRO A 31 0.26 15.61 2.21
N TYR A 32 1.43 15.26 1.69
CA TYR A 32 1.95 13.89 1.55
C TYR A 32 1.84 13.02 2.81
N ASN A 33 1.92 13.62 4.00
CA ASN A 33 1.92 12.88 5.26
C ASN A 33 0.52 12.60 5.84
N GLU A 34 -0.56 13.03 5.22
CA GLU A 34 -1.92 12.87 5.79
C GLU A 34 -2.41 11.42 5.72
N PHE A 35 -2.06 10.68 4.66
CA PHE A 35 -2.38 9.25 4.58
C PHE A 35 -1.70 8.48 5.71
N ILE A 36 -0.42 8.75 5.98
CA ILE A 36 0.32 8.11 7.07
C ILE A 36 -0.34 8.42 8.42
N LYS A 37 -0.73 9.66 8.67
CA LYS A 37 -1.43 10.02 9.91
C LYS A 37 -2.73 9.25 10.04
N ALA A 38 -3.55 9.25 8.98
CA ALA A 38 -4.81 8.51 8.97
C ALA A 38 -4.60 7.01 9.24
N LEU A 39 -3.61 6.39 8.60
CA LEU A 39 -3.25 4.99 8.84
C LEU A 39 -2.88 4.73 10.30
N LEU A 40 -2.00 5.57 10.88
CA LEU A 40 -1.52 5.41 12.27
C LEU A 40 -2.61 5.68 13.31
N PHE A 41 -3.62 6.51 13.00
CA PHE A 41 -4.77 6.78 13.83
C PHE A 41 -5.98 5.89 13.53
N ASN A 42 -5.87 4.96 12.56
CA ASN A 42 -6.94 4.08 12.09
C ASN A 42 -8.16 4.86 11.56
N ASP A 43 -7.93 6.02 10.95
CA ASP A 43 -8.95 6.85 10.33
C ASP A 43 -9.22 6.38 8.89
N VAL A 44 -10.13 5.39 8.77
CA VAL A 44 -10.46 4.74 7.49
C VAL A 44 -11.10 5.73 6.51
N ASP A 45 -11.96 6.62 7.01
CA ASP A 45 -12.68 7.58 6.18
C ASP A 45 -11.69 8.56 5.52
N TYR A 46 -10.74 9.05 6.31
CA TYR A 46 -9.73 9.97 5.80
C TYR A 46 -8.73 9.27 4.86
N MET A 47 -8.33 8.02 5.14
CA MET A 47 -7.53 7.22 4.20
C MET A 47 -8.22 7.07 2.84
N ASN A 48 -9.53 6.77 2.86
CA ASN A 48 -10.34 6.61 1.65
C ASN A 48 -10.45 7.94 0.88
N GLU A 49 -10.76 9.03 1.56
CA GLU A 49 -10.83 10.37 0.96
C GLU A 49 -9.49 10.76 0.32
N TYR A 50 -8.38 10.53 1.02
CA TYR A 50 -7.04 10.84 0.53
C TYR A 50 -6.70 10.06 -0.74
N ILE A 51 -6.88 8.73 -0.73
CA ILE A 51 -6.59 7.89 -1.89
C ILE A 51 -7.45 8.30 -3.09
N ASN A 52 -8.74 8.55 -2.89
CA ASN A 52 -9.63 8.97 -3.96
C ASN A 52 -9.22 10.32 -4.56
N ARG A 53 -8.91 11.30 -3.71
CA ARG A 53 -8.47 12.64 -4.14
C ARG A 53 -7.19 12.57 -4.97
N VAL A 54 -6.18 11.85 -4.49
CA VAL A 54 -4.89 11.73 -5.18
C VAL A 54 -5.03 10.89 -6.44
N SER A 55 -5.80 9.81 -6.41
CA SER A 55 -6.07 9.00 -7.61
C SER A 55 -6.71 9.82 -8.72
N GLN A 56 -7.70 10.65 -8.40
CA GLN A 56 -8.34 11.55 -9.37
C GLN A 56 -7.34 12.55 -9.96
N ALA A 57 -6.47 13.15 -9.14
CA ALA A 57 -5.46 14.07 -9.60
C ALA A 57 -4.44 13.40 -10.53
N ILE A 58 -3.98 12.19 -10.19
CA ILE A 58 -3.03 11.42 -10.99
C ILE A 58 -3.67 10.96 -12.31
N PHE A 59 -4.87 10.38 -12.28
CA PHE A 59 -5.53 9.89 -13.49
C PHE A 59 -5.89 11.02 -14.45
N SER A 60 -6.26 12.20 -13.95
CA SER A 60 -6.52 13.38 -14.81
C SER A 60 -5.26 13.84 -15.56
N THR A 61 -4.06 13.60 -15.03
CA THR A 61 -2.79 13.96 -15.67
C THR A 61 -2.29 12.90 -16.65
N PHE A 62 -2.60 11.62 -16.42
CA PHE A 62 -2.19 10.51 -17.31
C PHE A 62 -3.14 10.29 -18.49
N ASP A 63 -4.41 10.70 -18.40
CA ASP A 63 -5.43 10.50 -19.44
C ASP A 63 -5.25 11.40 -20.66
N THR A 64 -4.29 12.34 -20.64
CA THR A 64 -3.94 13.18 -21.80
C THR A 64 -3.03 12.50 -22.82
N GLY A 65 -2.56 11.27 -22.54
CA GLY A 65 -1.75 10.44 -23.43
C GLY A 65 -2.57 9.35 -24.15
N LYS A 66 -2.43 9.30 -25.45
CA LYS A 66 -3.24 8.53 -26.43
C LYS A 66 -3.29 6.99 -26.31
N ASN A 67 -2.91 6.36 -25.19
CA ASN A 67 -3.02 4.91 -25.04
C ASN A 67 -3.47 4.49 -23.64
N PRO A 68 -4.78 4.29 -23.41
CA PRO A 68 -5.30 3.76 -22.14
C PRO A 68 -4.96 2.28 -21.87
N SER A 69 -4.34 1.58 -22.82
CA SER A 69 -4.31 0.12 -22.84
C SER A 69 -3.25 -0.56 -21.94
N GLU A 70 -2.23 0.14 -21.48
CA GLU A 70 -1.17 -0.49 -20.66
C GLU A 70 -1.26 -0.20 -19.16
N THR A 71 -1.73 0.97 -18.76
CA THR A 71 -1.96 1.32 -17.35
C THR A 71 -3.24 0.69 -16.78
N ALA A 72 -4.26 0.50 -17.61
CA ALA A 72 -5.47 -0.24 -17.25
C ALA A 72 -5.24 -1.75 -17.08
N ALA A 73 -4.09 -2.29 -17.48
CA ALA A 73 -3.84 -3.73 -17.46
C ALA A 73 -3.57 -4.29 -16.05
N ASN A 74 -3.27 -3.46 -15.04
CA ASN A 74 -3.02 -3.96 -13.68
C ASN A 74 -3.23 -2.90 -12.58
N PRO A 75 -4.47 -2.45 -12.32
CA PRO A 75 -4.76 -1.42 -11.33
C PRO A 75 -4.30 -1.81 -9.91
N GLU A 76 -4.38 -3.09 -9.55
CA GLU A 76 -3.89 -3.60 -8.26
C GLU A 76 -2.40 -3.28 -8.04
N ARG A 77 -1.55 -3.53 -9.03
CA ARG A 77 -0.12 -3.21 -8.96
C ARG A 77 0.15 -1.71 -8.87
N PHE A 78 -0.69 -0.91 -9.51
CA PHE A 78 -0.58 0.54 -9.43
C PHE A 78 -0.87 1.02 -8.00
N TYR A 79 -2.02 0.64 -7.42
CA TYR A 79 -2.39 1.02 -6.06
C TYR A 79 -1.41 0.49 -5.02
N HIS A 80 -0.95 -0.74 -5.19
CA HIS A 80 0.08 -1.32 -4.35
C HIS A 80 1.38 -0.48 -4.38
N GLY A 81 1.89 -0.16 -5.57
CA GLY A 81 3.08 0.70 -5.72
C GLY A 81 2.88 2.12 -5.19
N PHE A 82 1.69 2.68 -5.42
CA PHE A 82 1.30 4.00 -4.92
C PHE A 82 1.32 4.06 -3.38
N VAL A 83 0.67 3.10 -2.73
CA VAL A 83 0.65 3.06 -1.25
C VAL A 83 2.04 2.79 -0.69
N LEU A 84 2.87 1.94 -1.31
CA LEU A 84 4.27 1.78 -0.93
C LEU A 84 5.03 3.11 -0.97
N GLY A 85 4.82 3.92 -2.01
CA GLY A 85 5.39 5.28 -2.09
C GLY A 85 4.94 6.20 -0.96
N LEU A 86 3.66 6.15 -0.57
CA LEU A 86 3.14 6.95 0.53
C LEU A 86 3.75 6.59 1.89
N ILE A 87 3.98 5.30 2.13
CA ILE A 87 4.42 4.81 3.45
C ILE A 87 5.95 4.74 3.60
N VAL A 88 6.73 5.00 2.54
CA VAL A 88 8.21 4.93 2.59
C VAL A 88 8.82 5.77 3.71
N LYS A 89 8.21 6.90 4.07
CA LYS A 89 8.64 7.75 5.20
C LYS A 89 8.53 7.11 6.58
N LEU A 90 7.82 5.97 6.68
CA LEU A 90 7.77 5.18 7.90
C LEU A 90 9.03 4.29 8.09
N GLU A 91 9.92 4.23 7.10
CA GLU A 91 11.22 3.54 7.24
C GLU A 91 11.98 4.09 8.45
N GLY A 92 12.49 3.22 9.29
CA GLY A 92 13.13 3.58 10.57
C GLY A 92 12.22 3.57 11.79
N LYS A 93 10.89 3.71 11.61
CA LYS A 93 9.89 3.42 12.66
C LYS A 93 9.20 2.07 12.45
N TYR A 94 9.09 1.67 11.19
CA TYR A 94 8.49 0.42 10.76
C TYR A 94 9.45 -0.34 9.84
N ARG A 95 9.44 -1.66 9.98
CA ARG A 95 9.94 -2.55 8.93
C ARG A 95 8.83 -2.73 7.91
N ILE A 96 9.03 -2.17 6.73
CA ILE A 96 8.08 -2.28 5.61
C ILE A 96 8.48 -3.50 4.78
N SER A 97 7.54 -4.39 4.55
CA SER A 97 7.72 -5.53 3.65
C SER A 97 6.54 -5.68 2.70
N SER A 98 6.80 -6.15 1.51
CA SER A 98 5.83 -6.23 0.42
C SER A 98 6.02 -7.53 -0.36
N ASN A 99 4.91 -8.13 -0.80
CA ASN A 99 4.88 -9.35 -1.60
C ASN A 99 5.67 -10.52 -0.99
N ARG A 100 5.70 -10.66 0.33
CA ARG A 100 6.38 -11.75 1.04
C ARG A 100 5.37 -12.78 1.55
N GLU A 101 5.87 -13.99 1.70
CA GLU A 101 5.07 -15.09 2.22
C GLU A 101 4.92 -14.97 3.74
N SER A 102 3.68 -15.14 4.23
CA SER A 102 3.34 -15.30 5.63
C SER A 102 2.14 -16.23 5.75
N GLY A 103 2.12 -17.06 6.78
CA GLY A 103 1.06 -18.06 6.94
C GLY A 103 0.95 -19.00 5.73
N PHE A 104 -0.21 -19.02 5.11
CA PHE A 104 -0.53 -19.88 3.96
C PHE A 104 -0.62 -19.11 2.63
N GLY A 105 0.00 -17.92 2.54
CA GLY A 105 -0.05 -17.13 1.33
C GLY A 105 0.95 -15.98 1.31
N ARG A 106 0.73 -15.05 0.40
CA ARG A 106 1.57 -13.88 0.20
C ARG A 106 0.71 -12.64 0.43
N TYR A 107 1.12 -11.79 1.38
CA TYR A 107 0.49 -10.49 1.64
C TYR A 107 1.03 -9.42 0.69
N ASP A 108 0.26 -8.38 0.46
CA ASP A 108 0.68 -7.26 -0.39
C ASP A 108 1.64 -6.32 0.35
N VAL A 109 1.25 -5.81 1.50
CA VAL A 109 2.08 -4.92 2.32
C VAL A 109 1.91 -5.24 3.81
N MET A 110 3.03 -5.29 4.52
CA MET A 110 3.07 -5.43 5.97
C MET A 110 3.97 -4.36 6.58
N LEU A 111 3.47 -3.70 7.63
CA LEU A 111 4.17 -2.73 8.45
C LEU A 111 4.37 -3.32 9.85
N GLU A 112 5.59 -3.73 10.15
CA GLU A 112 5.98 -4.22 11.48
C GLU A 112 6.61 -3.07 12.26
N PRO A 113 6.10 -2.69 13.44
CA PRO A 113 6.69 -1.62 14.22
C PRO A 113 8.06 -2.04 14.76
N MET A 114 9.03 -1.11 14.77
CA MET A 114 10.33 -1.35 15.41
C MET A 114 10.20 -1.42 16.93
N ASP A 115 9.30 -0.65 17.52
CA ASP A 115 8.89 -0.81 18.91
C ASP A 115 7.74 -1.81 18.98
N LYS A 116 7.96 -2.94 19.66
CA LYS A 116 6.97 -4.01 19.80
C LYS A 116 5.68 -3.59 20.50
N ASN A 117 5.68 -2.44 21.17
CA ASN A 117 4.48 -1.85 21.74
C ASN A 117 3.66 -1.04 20.72
N GLY A 118 4.18 -0.81 19.52
CA GLY A 118 3.48 -0.13 18.43
C GLY A 118 2.44 -1.02 17.76
N ASN A 119 1.59 -0.39 16.94
CA ASN A 119 0.62 -1.08 16.11
C ASN A 119 1.28 -1.60 14.84
N ALA A 120 0.90 -2.79 14.40
CA ALA A 120 1.27 -3.38 13.12
C ALA A 120 0.10 -3.28 12.13
N TYR A 121 0.41 -3.25 10.83
CA TYR A 121 -0.60 -3.10 9.79
C TYR A 121 -0.36 -4.09 8.66
N ILE A 122 -1.43 -4.72 8.18
CA ILE A 122 -1.44 -5.57 7.00
C ILE A 122 -2.43 -4.98 6.00
N LEU A 123 -1.94 -4.69 4.79
CA LEU A 123 -2.72 -4.07 3.73
C LEU A 123 -2.83 -5.07 2.58
N GLU A 124 -4.04 -5.26 2.07
CA GLU A 124 -4.36 -6.13 0.94
C GLU A 124 -5.14 -5.35 -0.10
N PHE A 125 -4.73 -5.43 -1.37
CA PHE A 125 -5.32 -4.72 -2.50
C PHE A 125 -6.04 -5.68 -3.43
N LYS A 126 -7.25 -5.34 -3.84
CA LYS A 126 -8.00 -6.10 -4.83
C LYS A 126 -8.69 -5.20 -5.83
N VAL A 127 -8.84 -5.70 -7.03
CA VAL A 127 -9.62 -5.03 -8.08
C VAL A 127 -11.03 -5.58 -8.10
N PHE A 128 -11.99 -4.68 -8.11
CA PHE A 128 -13.41 -5.01 -8.26
C PHE A 128 -13.67 -5.84 -9.51
N ASN A 129 -14.31 -6.98 -9.32
CA ASN A 129 -14.69 -7.86 -10.42
C ASN A 129 -16.21 -7.91 -10.60
N PRO A 130 -16.78 -7.14 -11.54
CA PRO A 130 -18.24 -7.05 -11.71
C PRO A 130 -18.93 -8.36 -12.13
N ARG A 131 -18.14 -9.39 -12.50
CA ARG A 131 -18.69 -10.73 -12.79
C ARG A 131 -18.92 -11.58 -11.54
N LYS A 132 -18.22 -11.26 -10.43
CA LYS A 132 -18.23 -12.05 -9.20
C LYS A 132 -18.77 -11.27 -8.01
N GLU A 133 -18.69 -9.95 -8.07
CA GLU A 133 -18.97 -9.02 -6.98
C GLU A 133 -20.07 -8.05 -7.40
N ARG A 134 -20.92 -7.66 -6.45
CA ARG A 134 -22.05 -6.76 -6.71
C ARG A 134 -21.69 -5.30 -6.43
N LYS A 135 -20.77 -5.08 -5.51
CA LYS A 135 -20.37 -3.75 -5.03
C LYS A 135 -18.94 -3.78 -4.50
N LEU A 136 -18.30 -2.61 -4.36
CA LEU A 136 -16.92 -2.47 -3.88
C LEU A 136 -16.70 -3.07 -2.49
N GLU A 137 -17.72 -3.00 -1.61
CA GLU A 137 -17.63 -3.60 -0.27
C GLU A 137 -17.42 -5.12 -0.31
N ASP A 138 -17.95 -5.80 -1.33
CA ASP A 138 -17.70 -7.24 -1.51
C ASP A 138 -16.20 -7.50 -1.78
N THR A 139 -15.56 -6.63 -2.58
CA THR A 139 -14.13 -6.69 -2.87
C THR A 139 -13.29 -6.44 -1.60
N VAL A 140 -13.65 -5.42 -0.81
CA VAL A 140 -12.99 -5.12 0.47
C VAL A 140 -13.10 -6.31 1.43
N LEU A 141 -14.29 -6.90 1.55
CA LEU A 141 -14.50 -8.08 2.39
C LEU A 141 -13.65 -9.28 1.91
N ASN A 142 -13.53 -9.48 0.60
CA ASN A 142 -12.68 -10.51 0.03
C ASN A 142 -11.19 -10.28 0.36
N ALA A 143 -10.73 -9.01 0.38
CA ALA A 143 -9.38 -8.67 0.80
C ALA A 143 -9.15 -9.01 2.28
N LEU A 144 -10.06 -8.59 3.16
CA LEU A 144 -9.98 -8.86 4.60
C LEU A 144 -10.07 -10.36 4.91
N ASN A 145 -10.97 -11.09 4.24
CA ASN A 145 -11.08 -12.54 4.39
C ASN A 145 -9.78 -13.25 3.96
N GLN A 146 -9.13 -12.78 2.91
CA GLN A 146 -7.83 -13.35 2.49
C GLN A 146 -6.77 -13.20 3.56
N ILE A 147 -6.67 -12.04 4.24
CA ILE A 147 -5.73 -11.84 5.35
C ILE A 147 -5.95 -12.90 6.44
N GLN A 148 -7.22 -13.14 6.81
CA GLN A 148 -7.58 -14.12 7.84
C GLN A 148 -7.37 -15.57 7.40
N GLU A 149 -7.88 -15.95 6.23
CA GLU A 149 -7.77 -17.31 5.70
C GLU A 149 -6.33 -17.76 5.45
N LYS A 150 -5.47 -16.80 5.08
CA LYS A 150 -4.05 -17.03 4.81
C LYS A 150 -3.16 -16.87 6.05
N ASP A 151 -3.75 -16.50 7.20
CA ASP A 151 -3.03 -16.34 8.48
C ASP A 151 -1.79 -15.42 8.35
N TYR A 152 -1.98 -14.25 7.74
CA TYR A 152 -0.87 -13.31 7.51
C TYR A 152 -0.30 -12.75 8.82
N ASP A 153 -1.07 -12.75 9.91
CA ASP A 153 -0.65 -12.34 11.25
C ASP A 153 0.47 -13.19 11.83
N ARG A 154 0.60 -14.43 11.34
CA ARG A 154 1.51 -15.44 11.89
C ARG A 154 2.94 -14.94 12.05
N GLU A 155 3.44 -14.21 11.05
CA GLU A 155 4.79 -13.67 11.10
C GLU A 155 4.94 -12.61 12.21
N LEU A 156 3.97 -11.72 12.36
CA LEU A 156 3.95 -10.68 13.39
C LEU A 156 3.81 -11.27 14.78
N LEU A 157 2.92 -12.24 14.95
CA LEU A 157 2.71 -12.96 16.22
C LEU A 157 3.98 -13.74 16.63
N ALA A 158 4.65 -14.41 15.70
CA ALA A 158 5.90 -15.10 15.94
C ALA A 158 7.04 -14.17 16.39
N ARG A 159 6.96 -12.89 16.00
CA ARG A 159 7.91 -11.84 16.41
C ARG A 159 7.52 -11.12 17.70
N GLY A 160 6.39 -11.53 18.32
CA GLY A 160 5.93 -11.04 19.60
C GLY A 160 5.09 -9.76 19.56
N ILE A 161 4.48 -9.45 18.43
CA ILE A 161 3.47 -8.39 18.34
C ILE A 161 2.17 -8.87 18.99
N ASP A 162 1.56 -8.02 19.80
CA ASP A 162 0.27 -8.30 20.45
C ASP A 162 -0.83 -8.43 19.37
N PRO A 163 -1.65 -9.52 19.39
CA PRO A 163 -2.77 -9.66 18.46
C PRO A 163 -3.73 -8.47 18.43
N GLY A 164 -3.97 -7.83 19.59
CA GLY A 164 -4.83 -6.64 19.69
C GLY A 164 -4.25 -5.37 19.05
N LYS A 165 -3.01 -5.44 18.55
CA LYS A 165 -2.30 -4.33 17.88
C LYS A 165 -2.04 -4.59 16.41
N ILE A 166 -2.60 -5.65 15.85
CA ILE A 166 -2.50 -5.95 14.41
C ILE A 166 -3.78 -5.48 13.73
N TYR A 167 -3.63 -4.54 12.81
CA TYR A 167 -4.73 -3.95 12.05
C TYR A 167 -4.71 -4.43 10.60
N HIS A 168 -5.88 -4.76 10.07
CA HIS A 168 -6.07 -5.25 8.72
C HIS A 168 -6.83 -4.22 7.89
N TYR A 169 -6.32 -3.90 6.69
CA TYR A 169 -6.97 -3.02 5.75
C TYR A 169 -7.10 -3.69 4.39
N GLY A 170 -8.34 -3.75 3.88
CA GLY A 170 -8.65 -4.13 2.52
C GLY A 170 -8.90 -2.89 1.66
N PHE A 171 -8.27 -2.81 0.51
CA PHE A 171 -8.46 -1.75 -0.48
C PHE A 171 -9.07 -2.33 -1.76
N ALA A 172 -10.06 -1.62 -2.35
CA ALA A 172 -10.76 -2.00 -3.58
C ALA A 172 -10.86 -0.83 -4.56
#